data_705e91a1eb248b6a29059d98ca91212e
#
_entry.id   705e91a1eb248b6a29059d98ca91212e
#
_cell.length_a   1.000
_cell.length_b   1.000
_cell.length_c   1.000
_cell.angle_alpha   90.00
_cell.angle_beta   90.00
_cell.angle_gamma   90.00
#
_symmetry.space_group_name_H-M   'P 1'
#
loop_
_entity.id
_entity.type
_entity.pdbx_description
1 polymer ?
#
loop_
_entity_poly.entity_id
_entity_poly.type
_entity_poly.pdbx_seq_one_letter_code
_entity_poly.pdbx_strand_id
1 'polypeptide(L)' 'MGTSEGAGKENEMPGITVFKTLADALRAGYTVYDRTDHGYLVRTRTAAGWAMAIVTGR' A
#
# COMPACT_ATOMS: atom_id res chain seq x y z
N MET A 1 -10.16 17.47 4.68
CA MET A 1 -10.10 17.16 4.38
C MET A 1 -9.73 16.42 3.85
N GLY A 2 -9.68 16.11 3.55
CA GLY A 2 -9.56 15.55 3.16
C GLY A 2 -9.00 14.96 2.70
N THR A 3 -8.94 14.68 2.84
CA THR A 3 -8.47 14.27 2.45
C THR A 3 -7.81 13.66 1.84
N SER A 4 -7.55 13.51 2.06
CA SER A 4 -6.86 13.04 1.44
C SER A 4 -7.09 12.25 0.65
N GLU A 5 -7.75 12.32 0.63
CA GLU A 5 -8.22 11.71 -0.12
C GLU A 5 -7.79 11.65 -1.23
N GLY A 6 -7.48 12.20 -1.57
CA GLY A 6 -7.31 12.24 -2.85
C GLY A 6 -6.45 11.29 -3.44
N ALA A 7 -5.24 11.55 -3.49
CA ALA A 7 -4.34 10.73 -4.21
C ALA A 7 -4.50 9.30 -3.83
N GLY A 8 -4.65 8.44 -4.75
CA GLY A 8 -4.69 7.03 -4.50
C GLY A 8 -5.86 6.52 -3.73
N LYS A 9 -6.75 7.40 -3.36
CA LYS A 9 -7.84 6.95 -2.57
C LYS A 9 -8.71 5.96 -3.24
N GLU A 10 -8.79 6.03 -4.52
CA GLU A 10 -9.63 5.10 -5.24
C GLU A 10 -9.17 3.66 -5.07
N ASN A 11 -7.95 3.45 -4.59
CA ASN A 11 -7.42 2.12 -4.40
C ASN A 11 -7.39 1.71 -2.94
N GLU A 12 -8.05 2.49 -2.12
CA GLU A 12 -8.04 2.22 -0.69
C GLU A 12 -9.26 1.43 -0.30
N MET A 13 -9.07 0.36 0.43
CA MET A 13 -10.15 -0.41 1.01
C MET A 13 -10.19 -0.12 2.49
N PRO A 14 -11.34 -0.33 3.15
CA PRO A 14 -11.43 -0.10 4.58
C PRO A 14 -10.33 -0.87 5.31
N GLY A 15 -9.44 -0.13 5.96
CA GLY A 15 -8.38 -0.71 6.74
C GLY A 15 -7.18 -1.20 5.96
N ILE A 16 -7.19 -1.08 4.64
CA ILE A 16 -6.08 -1.57 3.83
C ILE A 16 -5.82 -0.62 2.70
N THR A 17 -4.54 -0.28 2.51
CA THR A 17 -4.12 0.52 1.38
C THR A 17 -3.78 -0.40 0.22
N VAL A 18 -4.20 -0.03 -0.97
CA VAL A 18 -3.92 -0.81 -2.17
C VAL A 18 -3.16 0.06 -3.16
N PHE A 19 -2.03 -0.45 -3.64
CA PHE A 19 -1.24 0.21 -4.67
C PHE A 19 -1.40 -0.53 -5.98
N LYS A 20 -1.36 0.21 -7.07
CA LYS A 20 -1.47 -0.39 -8.40
C LYS A 20 -0.17 -1.01 -8.86
N THR A 21 0.96 -0.45 -8.43
CA THR A 21 2.26 -0.95 -8.85
C THR A 21 3.18 -1.05 -7.65
N LEU A 22 4.16 -1.92 -7.77
CA LEU A 22 5.17 -2.05 -6.73
C LEU A 22 5.98 -0.76 -6.59
N ALA A 23 6.27 -0.09 -7.71
CA ALA A 23 7.02 1.15 -7.66
C ALA A 23 6.32 2.19 -6.80
N ASP A 24 5.01 2.25 -6.88
CA ASP A 24 4.26 3.20 -6.07
C ASP A 24 4.40 2.87 -4.58
N ALA A 25 4.32 1.61 -4.24
CA ALA A 25 4.46 1.19 -2.84
C ALA A 25 5.86 1.50 -2.32
N LEU A 26 6.88 1.21 -3.11
CA LEU A 26 8.26 1.47 -2.70
C LEU A 26 8.48 2.98 -2.53
N ARG A 27 7.91 3.77 -3.43
CA ARG A 27 8.05 5.22 -3.35
C ARG A 27 7.38 5.77 -2.10
N ALA A 28 6.35 5.09 -1.63
CA ALA A 28 5.65 5.49 -0.41
C ALA A 28 6.36 5.00 0.86
N GLY A 29 7.47 4.29 0.72
CA GLY A 29 8.24 3.84 1.86
C GLY A 29 7.95 2.43 2.31
N TYR A 30 7.17 1.68 1.55
CA TYR A 30 6.88 0.30 1.88
C TYR A 30 7.96 -0.63 1.36
N THR A 31 8.08 -1.78 1.97
CA THR A 31 8.98 -2.83 1.49
C THR A 31 8.18 -4.09 1.24
N VAL A 32 8.69 -4.92 0.35
CA VAL A 32 8.02 -6.18 0.03
C VAL A 32 8.15 -7.13 1.21
N TYR A 33 7.02 -7.66 1.63
CA TYR A 33 6.95 -8.62 2.71
C TYR A 33 6.74 -10.02 2.16
N ASP A 34 5.88 -10.13 1.14
CA ASP A 34 5.57 -11.43 0.56
C ASP A 34 5.02 -11.20 -0.84
N ARG A 35 4.86 -12.27 -1.57
CA ARG A 35 4.25 -12.23 -2.89
C ARG A 35 2.86 -12.85 -2.80
N THR A 36 1.95 -12.32 -3.64
CA THR A 36 0.61 -12.88 -3.74
C THR A 36 0.38 -13.30 -5.18
N ASP A 37 -0.73 -13.98 -5.42
CA ASP A 37 -1.06 -14.42 -6.77
C ASP A 37 -1.21 -13.24 -7.73
N HIS A 38 -1.58 -12.09 -7.22
CA HIS A 38 -1.88 -10.93 -8.06
C HIS A 38 -0.87 -9.81 -7.92
N GLY A 39 0.12 -9.96 -7.06
CA GLY A 39 1.08 -8.91 -6.85
C GLY A 39 1.93 -9.15 -5.62
N TYR A 40 1.91 -8.19 -4.72
CA TYR A 40 2.78 -8.24 -3.54
C TYR A 40 2.05 -7.78 -2.30
N LEU A 41 2.52 -8.31 -1.18
CA LEU A 41 2.13 -7.81 0.12
C LEU A 41 3.31 -6.98 0.61
N VAL A 42 3.04 -5.73 0.98
CA VAL A 42 4.09 -4.81 1.40
C VAL A 42 3.76 -4.26 2.77
N ARG A 43 4.78 -3.78 3.47
CA ARG A 43 4.58 -3.21 4.80
C ARG A 43 5.58 -2.11 5.05
N THR A 44 5.23 -1.25 6.01
CA THR A 44 6.13 -0.21 6.45
C THR A 44 5.96 -0.02 7.96
N ARG A 45 6.99 0.49 8.60
CA ARG A 45 6.95 0.76 10.02
C ARG A 45 6.43 2.17 10.25
N THR A 46 5.50 2.31 11.16
CA THR A 46 4.97 3.62 11.53
C THR A 46 5.08 3.80 13.03
N ALA A 47 4.76 5.00 13.49
CA ALA A 47 4.79 5.27 14.92
C ALA A 47 3.80 4.40 15.67
N ALA A 48 2.74 3.97 15.01
CA ALA A 48 1.73 3.12 15.63
C ALA A 48 2.02 1.64 15.47
N GLY A 49 3.09 1.28 14.76
CA GLY A 49 3.44 -0.11 14.53
C GLY A 49 3.57 -0.39 13.05
N TRP A 50 3.34 -1.64 12.65
CA TRP A 50 3.45 -2.02 11.26
C TRP A 50 2.16 -1.69 10.51
N ALA A 51 2.31 -1.14 9.33
CA ALA A 51 1.21 -0.90 8.42
C ALA A 51 1.42 -1.78 7.19
N MET A 52 0.35 -2.42 6.74
CA MET A 52 0.41 -3.34 5.61
C MET A 52 -0.38 -2.79 4.44
N ALA A 53 0.05 -3.14 3.25
CA ALA A 53 -0.65 -2.74 2.04
C ALA A 53 -0.53 -3.85 1.01
N ILE A 54 -1.38 -3.79 0.00
CA ILE A 54 -1.41 -4.76 -1.08
C ILE A 54 -1.05 -4.06 -2.37
N VAL A 55 -0.22 -4.71 -3.17
CA VAL A 55 0.08 -4.25 -4.53
C VAL A 55 -0.61 -5.21 -5.48
N THR A 56 -1.48 -4.68 -6.34
CA THR A 56 -2.26 -5.52 -7.25
C THR A 56 -1.66 -5.59 -8.64
N GLY A 57 -0.51 -4.96 -8.85
CA GLY A 57 0.17 -5.01 -10.12
C GLY A 57 1.63 -5.27 -9.94
N ARG A 58 2.42 -4.91 -10.97
CA ARG A 58 3.87 -5.15 -10.94
C ARG A 58 4.70 -3.88 -10.97
#